data_cbcca4755c24d097cb8f41552e81ff3d
#
_entry.id   cbcca4755c24d097cb8f41552e81ff3d
#
_cell.length_a   1.000
_cell.length_b   1.000
_cell.length_c   1.000
_cell.angle_alpha   90.00
_cell.angle_beta   90.00
_cell.angle_gamma   90.00
#
_symmetry.space_group_name_H-M   'P 1'
#
loop_
_entity.id
_entity.type
_entity.pdbx_description
1 polymer ?
#
loop_
_entity_poly.entity_id
_entity_poly.type
_entity_poly.pdbx_seq_one_letter_code
_entity_poly.pdbx_strand_id
1 'polypeptide(L)'
;MLRETEAAKRFHELVVPHLGEALGLARWLTGNKVDAEDVVQESCLRAFKAISTYSGGSAKAWVLSIVRNTCFTWLAKHRPKSLLLTDDPAGVEQMSRIAGDAAATPEAQLIAKADTQKVERAIFNLPHLSREIVVLRDINGLSYREIAVMLTIPIGTVMSRLAKARALLARELGVSHDEA
;
A
#
# COMPACT_ATOMS: atom_id res chain seq x y z
N MET A 1 18.74 21.09 -20.81
CA MET A 1 17.85 22.13 -20.21
C MET A 1 16.39 21.97 -20.61
N LEU A 2 15.97 22.07 -21.89
CA LEU A 2 14.53 21.96 -22.25
C LEU A 2 13.90 20.57 -21.87
N ARG A 3 14.62 19.46 -22.06
CA ARG A 3 14.13 18.11 -21.71
C ARG A 3 14.02 17.87 -20.20
N GLU A 4 14.90 18.44 -19.39
CA GLU A 4 14.86 18.34 -17.92
C GLU A 4 13.69 19.14 -17.34
N THR A 5 13.40 20.32 -17.91
CA THR A 5 12.26 21.14 -17.51
C THR A 5 10.94 20.43 -17.81
N GLU A 6 10.83 19.77 -18.97
CA GLU A 6 9.65 19.00 -19.35
C GLU A 6 9.48 17.73 -18.48
N ALA A 7 10.58 17.03 -18.17
CA ALA A 7 10.54 15.88 -17.27
C ALA A 7 10.13 16.28 -15.86
N ALA A 8 10.65 17.42 -15.35
CA ALA A 8 10.27 17.95 -14.03
C ALA A 8 8.78 18.33 -13.97
N LYS A 9 8.25 18.97 -15.03
CA LYS A 9 6.83 19.29 -15.13
C LYS A 9 5.96 18.04 -15.12
N ARG A 10 6.27 17.07 -15.98
CA ARG A 10 5.54 15.78 -16.01
C ARG A 10 5.63 15.04 -14.68
N PHE A 11 6.77 15.06 -14.00
CA PHE A 11 6.92 14.48 -12.68
C PHE A 11 6.01 15.16 -11.66
N HIS A 12 5.96 16.47 -11.66
CA HIS A 12 5.08 17.22 -10.77
C HIS A 12 3.59 16.90 -11.04
N GLU A 13 3.19 16.77 -12.29
CA GLU A 13 1.79 16.49 -12.66
C GLU A 13 1.39 15.02 -12.37
N LEU A 14 2.29 14.06 -12.61
CA LEU A 14 1.98 12.64 -12.57
C LEU A 14 2.35 11.94 -11.25
N VAL A 15 3.35 12.42 -10.53
CA VAL A 15 3.88 11.73 -9.35
C VAL A 15 3.52 12.44 -8.06
N VAL A 16 3.71 13.75 -8.00
CA VAL A 16 3.52 14.53 -6.76
C VAL A 16 2.12 14.38 -6.17
N PRO A 17 1.01 14.37 -6.94
CA PRO A 17 -0.33 14.18 -6.39
C PRO A 17 -0.54 12.84 -5.67
N HIS A 18 0.30 11.84 -5.95
CA HIS A 18 0.18 10.48 -5.43
C HIS A 18 1.23 10.12 -4.36
N LEU A 19 2.02 11.10 -3.88
CA LEU A 19 3.04 10.84 -2.87
C LEU A 19 2.46 10.40 -1.52
N GLY A 20 1.27 10.89 -1.16
CA GLY A 20 0.57 10.47 0.06
C GLY A 20 0.20 8.98 0.03
N GLU A 21 -0.41 8.55 -1.08
CA GLU A 21 -0.76 7.14 -1.28
C GLU A 21 0.50 6.26 -1.41
N ALA A 22 1.55 6.77 -2.07
CA ALA A 22 2.84 6.10 -2.19
C ALA A 22 3.46 5.82 -0.82
N LEU A 23 3.49 6.83 0.06
CA LEU A 23 4.01 6.68 1.42
C LEU A 23 3.13 5.73 2.26
N GLY A 24 1.81 5.83 2.12
CA GLY A 24 0.86 4.91 2.74
C GLY A 24 1.13 3.46 2.33
N LEU A 25 1.22 3.17 1.02
CA LEU A 25 1.53 1.84 0.51
C LEU A 25 2.88 1.33 1.02
N ALA A 26 3.92 2.16 0.96
CA ALA A 26 5.24 1.80 1.45
C ALA A 26 5.23 1.43 2.94
N ARG A 27 4.50 2.18 3.78
CA ARG A 27 4.34 1.86 5.21
C ARG A 27 3.65 0.52 5.44
N TRP A 28 2.59 0.22 4.69
CA TRP A 28 1.88 -1.05 4.78
C TRP A 28 2.76 -2.23 4.39
N LEU A 29 3.63 -2.06 3.39
CA LEU A 29 4.49 -3.13 2.89
C LEU A 29 5.77 -3.31 3.71
N THR A 30 6.42 -2.22 4.15
CA THR A 30 7.67 -2.29 4.93
C THR A 30 7.41 -2.50 6.42
N GLY A 31 6.25 -2.05 6.93
CA GLY A 31 5.92 -2.10 8.36
C GLY A 31 6.72 -1.11 9.22
N ASN A 32 7.48 -0.20 8.63
CA ASN A 32 8.33 0.76 9.31
C ASN A 32 8.28 2.12 8.61
N LYS A 33 8.20 3.20 9.38
CA LYS A 33 8.08 4.56 8.84
C LYS A 33 9.35 5.01 8.12
N VAL A 34 10.51 4.76 8.72
CA VAL A 34 11.81 5.19 8.17
C VAL A 34 12.09 4.46 6.87
N ASP A 35 11.90 3.14 6.86
CA ASP A 35 12.06 2.32 5.67
C ASP A 35 11.11 2.73 4.54
N ALA A 36 9.87 3.09 4.89
CA ALA A 36 8.88 3.57 3.93
C ALA A 36 9.30 4.89 3.28
N GLU A 37 9.85 5.82 4.06
CA GLU A 37 10.37 7.09 3.57
C GLU A 37 11.54 6.88 2.60
N ASP A 38 12.48 6.01 2.93
CA ASP A 38 13.60 5.65 2.05
C ASP A 38 13.14 4.99 0.75
N VAL A 39 12.18 4.06 0.84
CA VAL A 39 11.58 3.43 -0.33
C VAL A 39 10.88 4.43 -1.24
N VAL A 40 10.13 5.40 -0.67
CA VAL A 40 9.44 6.42 -1.47
C VAL A 40 10.45 7.35 -2.14
N GLN A 41 11.53 7.76 -1.46
CA GLN A 41 12.59 8.56 -2.08
C GLN A 41 13.23 7.83 -3.28
N GLU A 42 13.60 6.56 -3.10
CA GLU A 42 14.13 5.74 -4.20
C GLU A 42 13.10 5.57 -5.32
N SER A 43 11.82 5.40 -4.98
CA SER A 43 10.71 5.30 -5.95
C SER A 43 10.54 6.59 -6.76
N CYS A 44 10.68 7.75 -6.13
CA CYS A 44 10.65 9.05 -6.82
C CYS A 44 11.79 9.18 -7.83
N LEU A 45 13.00 8.74 -7.49
CA LEU A 45 14.14 8.73 -8.42
C LEU A 45 13.88 7.79 -9.61
N ARG A 46 13.32 6.62 -9.36
CA ARG A 46 12.94 5.66 -10.41
C ARG A 46 11.83 6.20 -11.30
N ALA A 47 10.79 6.79 -10.71
CA ALA A 47 9.69 7.42 -11.43
C ALA A 47 10.21 8.57 -12.32
N PHE A 48 11.10 9.42 -11.81
CA PHE A 48 11.69 10.51 -12.59
C PHE A 48 12.48 9.99 -13.80
N LYS A 49 13.29 8.95 -13.60
CA LYS A 49 14.04 8.31 -14.71
C LYS A 49 13.12 7.65 -15.73
N ALA A 50 11.99 7.09 -15.28
CA ALA A 50 11.03 6.38 -16.12
C ALA A 50 9.91 7.29 -16.67
N ILE A 51 9.90 8.59 -16.37
CA ILE A 51 8.80 9.50 -16.69
C ILE A 51 8.51 9.58 -18.21
N SER A 52 9.54 9.42 -19.04
CA SER A 52 9.42 9.40 -20.50
C SER A 52 8.76 8.13 -21.03
N THR A 53 8.75 7.04 -20.24
CA THR A 53 8.15 5.77 -20.62
C THR A 53 6.67 5.68 -20.25
N TYR A 54 6.16 6.63 -19.47
CA TYR A 54 4.75 6.69 -19.15
C TYR A 54 3.92 7.02 -20.40
N SER A 55 3.14 6.04 -20.85
CA SER A 55 2.36 6.11 -22.09
C SER A 55 0.88 6.44 -21.87
N GLY A 56 0.50 6.83 -20.65
CA GLY A 56 -0.89 7.15 -20.30
C GLY A 56 -1.55 6.09 -19.40
N GLY A 57 -2.83 6.29 -19.12
CA GLY A 57 -3.60 5.48 -18.17
C GLY A 57 -3.60 6.08 -16.76
N SER A 58 -3.73 5.25 -15.73
CA SER A 58 -3.75 5.69 -14.34
C SER A 58 -2.35 6.04 -13.85
N ALA A 59 -2.06 7.33 -13.69
CA ALA A 59 -0.81 7.81 -13.10
C ALA A 59 -0.63 7.24 -11.67
N LYS A 60 -1.71 7.19 -10.90
CA LYS A 60 -1.73 6.57 -9.58
C LYS A 60 -1.26 5.12 -9.62
N ALA A 61 -1.86 4.28 -10.45
CA ALA A 61 -1.48 2.87 -10.57
C ALA A 61 -0.03 2.71 -11.01
N TRP A 62 0.44 3.56 -11.94
CA TRP A 62 1.81 3.56 -12.39
C TRP A 62 2.79 3.92 -11.27
N VAL A 63 2.54 4.99 -10.51
CA VAL A 63 3.37 5.39 -9.36
C VAL A 63 3.39 4.29 -8.29
N LEU A 64 2.21 3.78 -7.92
CA LEU A 64 2.11 2.74 -6.89
C LEU A 64 2.78 1.42 -7.33
N SER A 65 2.83 1.12 -8.63
CA SER A 65 3.58 -0.04 -9.13
C SER A 65 5.09 0.10 -8.92
N ILE A 66 5.63 1.31 -9.13
CA ILE A 66 7.04 1.62 -8.89
C ILE A 66 7.35 1.48 -7.39
N VAL A 67 6.51 2.07 -6.52
CA VAL A 67 6.67 2.00 -5.07
C VAL A 67 6.62 0.55 -4.58
N ARG A 68 5.63 -0.21 -5.00
CA ARG A 68 5.50 -1.63 -4.69
C ARG A 68 6.77 -2.41 -5.05
N ASN A 69 7.23 -2.28 -6.28
CA ASN A 69 8.41 -3.00 -6.76
C ASN A 69 9.68 -2.57 -6.01
N THR A 70 9.78 -1.29 -5.63
CA THR A 70 10.87 -0.78 -4.81
C THR A 70 10.81 -1.35 -3.39
N CYS A 71 9.62 -1.46 -2.77
CA CYS A 71 9.42 -2.11 -1.48
C CYS A 71 9.93 -3.56 -1.49
N PHE A 72 9.54 -4.35 -2.49
CA PHE A 72 9.98 -5.75 -2.58
C PHE A 72 11.49 -5.88 -2.78
N THR A 73 12.07 -5.02 -3.62
CA THR A 73 13.53 -4.99 -3.80
C THR A 73 14.25 -4.63 -2.50
N TRP A 74 13.69 -3.68 -1.75
CA TRP A 74 14.24 -3.26 -0.47
C TRP A 74 14.12 -4.37 0.58
N LEU A 75 12.94 -4.97 0.71
CA LEU A 75 12.68 -6.08 1.63
C LEU A 75 13.59 -7.28 1.34
N ALA A 76 13.79 -7.63 0.08
CA ALA A 76 14.68 -8.73 -0.32
C ALA A 76 16.15 -8.51 0.08
N LYS A 77 16.57 -7.23 0.18
CA LYS A 77 17.94 -6.87 0.61
C LYS A 77 18.10 -6.81 2.13
N HIS A 78 17.07 -6.38 2.85
CA HIS A 78 17.17 -6.01 4.26
C HIS A 78 16.50 -7.01 5.20
N ARG A 79 15.68 -7.93 4.68
CA ARG A 79 15.04 -8.98 5.48
C ARG A 79 15.43 -10.38 5.01
N PRO A 80 15.58 -11.36 5.93
CA PRO A 80 15.80 -12.76 5.54
C PRO A 80 14.68 -13.26 4.63
N LYS A 81 15.02 -14.04 3.62
CA LYS A 81 14.06 -14.60 2.65
C LYS A 81 12.90 -15.39 3.29
N SER A 82 13.13 -15.96 4.47
CA SER A 82 12.12 -16.68 5.25
C SER A 82 10.92 -15.81 5.66
N LEU A 83 11.13 -14.50 5.87
CA LEU A 83 10.06 -13.56 6.26
C LEU A 83 9.22 -13.05 5.08
N LEU A 84 9.72 -13.19 3.85
CA LEU A 84 8.99 -12.77 2.65
C LEU A 84 8.04 -13.84 2.11
N LEU A 85 8.25 -15.11 2.51
CA LEU A 85 7.52 -16.26 2.02
C LEU A 85 6.66 -16.94 3.09
N THR A 86 6.84 -16.58 4.36
CA THR A 86 6.07 -17.14 5.47
C THR A 86 4.89 -16.22 5.79
N ASP A 87 3.72 -16.83 5.89
CA ASP A 87 2.47 -16.26 6.38
C ASP A 87 2.51 -15.96 7.91
N ASP A 88 3.70 -15.74 8.50
CA ASP A 88 3.87 -15.61 9.94
C ASP A 88 3.97 -14.11 10.34
N PRO A 89 3.10 -13.64 11.26
CA PRO A 89 3.03 -12.24 11.68
C PRO A 89 4.13 -11.79 12.65
N ALA A 90 5.19 -12.56 12.87
CA ALA A 90 6.24 -12.22 13.82
C ALA A 90 7.17 -11.11 13.33
N GLY A 91 7.02 -9.93 13.87
CA GLY A 91 7.97 -8.82 13.69
C GLY A 91 7.37 -7.47 13.29
N VAL A 92 6.19 -7.14 13.80
CA VAL A 92 5.59 -5.81 13.58
C VAL A 92 6.00 -4.90 14.72
N GLU A 93 7.01 -4.06 14.47
CA GLU A 93 7.21 -2.87 15.29
C GLU A 93 6.01 -1.93 15.14
N GLN A 94 5.58 -1.43 16.26
CA GLN A 94 4.37 -0.64 16.45
C GLN A 94 4.34 0.58 15.53
N MET A 95 3.50 0.56 14.50
CA MET A 95 3.24 1.73 13.66
C MET A 95 2.43 2.77 14.43
N SER A 96 3.05 3.92 14.65
CA SER A 96 2.38 5.11 15.16
C SER A 96 1.59 5.78 14.03
N ARG A 97 0.28 5.70 14.14
CA ARG A 97 -0.80 6.57 13.63
C ARG A 97 -0.68 7.14 12.21
N ILE A 98 -1.53 6.62 11.34
CA ILE A 98 -2.11 7.39 10.23
C ILE A 98 -3.46 7.93 10.76
N ALA A 99 -3.47 9.11 11.37
CA ALA A 99 -4.71 9.78 11.75
C ALA A 99 -4.91 10.98 10.81
N GLY A 100 -5.97 10.92 10.00
CA GLY A 100 -6.51 12.10 9.35
C GLY A 100 -7.43 12.85 10.32
N ASP A 101 -7.32 14.18 10.37
CA ASP A 101 -8.14 15.06 11.15
C ASP A 101 -9.59 15.05 10.64
N ALA A 102 -10.53 14.69 11.51
CA ALA A 102 -11.93 15.02 11.37
C ALA A 102 -12.44 15.55 12.70
N ALA A 103 -13.10 16.71 12.64
CA ALA A 103 -13.66 17.40 13.80
C ALA A 103 -14.83 16.59 14.38
N ALA A 104 -14.57 15.90 15.48
CA ALA A 104 -15.55 15.18 16.29
C ALA A 104 -15.29 15.46 17.78
N THR A 105 -16.27 15.21 18.64
CA THR A 105 -16.11 15.37 20.10
C THR A 105 -14.94 14.53 20.63
N PRO A 106 -14.28 14.93 21.73
CA PRO A 106 -13.13 14.20 22.28
C PRO A 106 -13.39 12.72 22.52
N GLU A 107 -14.58 12.36 22.99
CA GLU A 107 -14.98 10.96 23.22
C GLU A 107 -15.21 10.19 21.92
N ALA A 108 -15.91 10.80 20.95
CA ALA A 108 -16.11 10.21 19.63
C ALA A 108 -14.78 10.06 18.87
N GLN A 109 -13.84 11.00 19.05
CA GLN A 109 -12.48 10.89 18.51
C GLN A 109 -11.69 9.76 19.14
N LEU A 110 -11.83 9.51 20.45
CA LEU A 110 -11.17 8.41 21.12
C LEU A 110 -11.69 7.05 20.64
N ILE A 111 -13.01 6.92 20.50
CA ILE A 111 -13.65 5.70 20.00
C ILE A 111 -13.25 5.47 18.52
N ALA A 112 -13.36 6.47 17.66
CA ALA A 112 -12.98 6.38 16.25
C ALA A 112 -11.47 6.03 16.09
N LYS A 113 -10.60 6.58 16.95
CA LYS A 113 -9.18 6.24 16.97
C LYS A 113 -8.94 4.79 17.40
N ALA A 114 -9.67 4.30 18.39
CA ALA A 114 -9.56 2.92 18.85
C ALA A 114 -10.00 1.93 17.76
N ASP A 115 -11.10 2.22 17.08
CA ASP A 115 -11.59 1.40 15.97
C ASP A 115 -10.63 1.42 14.77
N THR A 116 -10.12 2.60 14.41
CA THR A 116 -9.12 2.73 13.35
C THR A 116 -7.85 1.93 13.67
N GLN A 117 -7.34 2.03 14.90
CA GLN A 117 -6.17 1.27 15.33
C GLN A 117 -6.41 -0.25 15.31
N LYS A 118 -7.63 -0.68 15.66
CA LYS A 118 -8.02 -2.10 15.61
C LYS A 118 -7.98 -2.62 14.18
N VAL A 119 -8.55 -1.87 13.23
CA VAL A 119 -8.53 -2.21 11.80
C VAL A 119 -7.10 -2.21 11.25
N GLU A 120 -6.31 -1.20 11.57
CA GLU A 120 -4.90 -1.14 11.15
C GLU A 120 -4.11 -2.35 11.63
N ARG A 121 -4.25 -2.73 12.90
CA ARG A 121 -3.61 -3.93 13.46
C ARG A 121 -4.06 -5.20 12.75
N ALA A 122 -5.37 -5.34 12.51
CA ALA A 122 -5.91 -6.48 11.80
C ALA A 122 -5.37 -6.61 10.37
N ILE A 123 -5.22 -5.48 9.64
CA ILE A 123 -4.59 -5.48 8.31
C ILE A 123 -3.10 -5.84 8.41
N PHE A 124 -2.38 -5.35 9.43
CA PHE A 124 -0.97 -5.71 9.63
C PHE A 124 -0.75 -7.18 9.96
N ASN A 125 -1.70 -7.80 10.67
CA ASN A 125 -1.66 -9.22 11.00
C ASN A 125 -1.98 -10.12 9.78
N LEU A 126 -2.49 -9.57 8.68
CA LEU A 126 -2.70 -10.36 7.48
C LEU A 126 -1.37 -10.87 6.90
N PRO A 127 -1.38 -12.08 6.31
CA PRO A 127 -0.28 -12.55 5.48
C PRO A 127 0.08 -11.51 4.42
N HIS A 128 1.37 -11.40 4.09
CA HIS A 128 1.89 -10.33 3.23
C HIS A 128 1.11 -10.16 1.90
N LEU A 129 0.82 -11.25 1.20
CA LEU A 129 0.07 -11.23 -0.06
C LEU A 129 -1.40 -10.82 0.13
N SER A 130 -2.01 -11.17 1.27
CA SER A 130 -3.37 -10.77 1.63
C SER A 130 -3.42 -9.30 2.02
N ARG A 131 -2.44 -8.83 2.78
CA ARG A 131 -2.28 -7.41 3.13
C ARG A 131 -2.10 -6.55 1.90
N GLU A 132 -1.19 -6.93 1.00
CA GLU A 132 -0.93 -6.21 -0.24
C GLU A 132 -2.21 -5.96 -1.03
N ILE A 133 -3.01 -6.99 -1.27
CA ILE A 133 -4.17 -6.88 -2.13
C ILE A 133 -5.30 -6.05 -1.51
N VAL A 134 -5.48 -6.13 -0.18
CA VAL A 134 -6.43 -5.29 0.58
C VAL A 134 -5.98 -3.83 0.51
N VAL A 135 -4.69 -3.56 0.74
CA VAL A 135 -4.16 -2.18 0.70
C VAL A 135 -4.29 -1.59 -0.69
N LEU A 136 -3.98 -2.33 -1.74
CA LEU A 136 -4.13 -1.86 -3.13
C LEU A 136 -5.59 -1.57 -3.49
N ARG A 137 -6.52 -2.44 -3.08
CA ARG A 137 -7.93 -2.30 -3.43
C ARG A 137 -8.69 -1.40 -2.48
N ASP A 138 -8.68 -1.70 -1.19
CA ASP A 138 -9.62 -1.11 -0.23
C ASP A 138 -9.09 0.21 0.34
N ILE A 139 -7.77 0.39 0.44
CA ILE A 139 -7.15 1.65 0.89
C ILE A 139 -6.82 2.56 -0.29
N ASN A 140 -6.16 2.04 -1.33
CA ASN A 140 -5.73 2.88 -2.46
C ASN A 140 -6.77 2.97 -3.58
N GLY A 141 -7.85 2.18 -3.56
CA GLY A 141 -8.95 2.27 -4.51
C GLY A 141 -8.62 1.81 -5.93
N LEU A 142 -7.55 1.05 -6.14
CA LEU A 142 -7.21 0.55 -7.48
C LEU A 142 -8.28 -0.41 -8.00
N SER A 143 -8.54 -0.36 -9.30
CA SER A 143 -9.42 -1.32 -9.96
C SER A 143 -8.79 -2.72 -10.01
N TYR A 144 -9.62 -3.76 -10.14
CA TYR A 144 -9.12 -5.14 -10.29
C TYR A 144 -8.20 -5.31 -11.49
N ARG A 145 -8.44 -4.54 -12.59
CA ARG A 145 -7.58 -4.53 -13.77
C ARG A 145 -6.21 -3.94 -13.47
N GLU A 146 -6.15 -2.80 -12.80
CA GLU A 146 -4.89 -2.16 -12.41
C GLU A 146 -4.08 -3.06 -11.49
N ILE A 147 -4.73 -3.70 -10.51
CA ILE A 147 -4.09 -4.66 -9.62
C ILE A 147 -3.58 -5.88 -10.40
N ALA A 148 -4.39 -6.45 -11.30
CA ALA A 148 -4.01 -7.59 -12.13
C ALA A 148 -2.75 -7.30 -12.97
N VAL A 149 -2.70 -6.12 -13.60
CA VAL A 149 -1.51 -5.65 -14.36
C VAL A 149 -0.31 -5.45 -13.43
N MET A 150 -0.51 -4.76 -12.30
CA MET A 150 0.56 -4.47 -11.33
C MET A 150 1.19 -5.73 -10.75
N LEU A 151 0.36 -6.73 -10.41
CA LEU A 151 0.81 -7.98 -9.80
C LEU A 151 1.16 -9.06 -10.85
N THR A 152 0.89 -8.80 -12.13
CA THR A 152 1.09 -9.74 -13.24
C THR A 152 0.34 -11.08 -12.99
N ILE A 153 -0.93 -10.98 -12.57
CA ILE A 153 -1.81 -12.12 -12.29
C ILE A 153 -3.18 -11.94 -12.99
N PRO A 154 -3.91 -13.03 -13.26
CA PRO A 154 -5.26 -12.95 -13.81
C PRO A 154 -6.22 -12.19 -12.87
N ILE A 155 -7.21 -11.48 -13.45
CA ILE A 155 -8.24 -10.76 -12.67
C ILE A 155 -9.00 -11.70 -11.73
N GLY A 156 -9.31 -12.93 -12.15
CA GLY A 156 -9.94 -13.93 -11.30
C GLY A 156 -9.10 -14.25 -10.06
N THR A 157 -7.77 -14.26 -10.19
CA THR A 157 -6.84 -14.42 -9.06
C THR A 157 -6.87 -13.21 -8.12
N VAL A 158 -7.00 -12.00 -8.66
CA VAL A 158 -7.19 -10.79 -7.83
C VAL A 158 -8.46 -10.93 -6.98
N MET A 159 -9.57 -11.30 -7.61
CA MET A 159 -10.86 -11.45 -6.93
C MET A 159 -10.82 -12.51 -5.84
N SER A 160 -10.26 -13.70 -6.13
CA SER A 160 -10.18 -14.79 -5.15
C SER A 160 -9.23 -14.47 -3.99
N ARG A 161 -8.08 -13.85 -4.25
CA ARG A 161 -7.15 -13.38 -3.20
C ARG A 161 -7.79 -12.32 -2.32
N LEU A 162 -8.51 -11.37 -2.91
CA LEU A 162 -9.18 -10.31 -2.16
C LEU A 162 -10.30 -10.87 -1.28
N ALA A 163 -11.11 -11.81 -1.80
CA ALA A 163 -12.15 -12.49 -1.02
C ALA A 163 -11.55 -13.23 0.18
N LYS A 164 -10.46 -14.00 -0.03
CA LYS A 164 -9.74 -14.69 1.05
C LYS A 164 -9.18 -13.69 2.07
N ALA A 165 -8.58 -12.60 1.61
CA ALA A 165 -7.99 -11.59 2.49
C ALA A 165 -9.06 -10.89 3.36
N ARG A 166 -10.21 -10.56 2.78
CA ARG A 166 -11.33 -9.96 3.51
C ARG A 166 -11.94 -10.94 4.53
N ALA A 167 -12.04 -12.22 4.20
CA ALA A 167 -12.49 -13.24 5.15
C ALA A 167 -11.55 -13.37 6.35
N LEU A 168 -10.23 -13.33 6.11
CA LEU A 168 -9.23 -13.31 7.18
C LEU A 168 -9.35 -12.05 8.03
N LEU A 169 -9.54 -10.89 7.41
CA LEU A 169 -9.70 -9.61 8.09
C LEU A 169 -10.98 -9.59 8.96
N ALA A 170 -12.10 -10.07 8.45
CA ALA A 170 -13.36 -10.16 9.19
C ALA A 170 -13.18 -11.03 10.45
N ARG A 171 -12.52 -12.19 10.31
CA ARG A 171 -12.21 -13.07 11.45
C ARG A 171 -11.32 -12.39 12.48
N GLU A 172 -10.29 -11.67 12.05
CA GLU A 172 -9.38 -10.93 12.95
C GLU A 172 -10.10 -9.82 13.71
N LEU A 173 -11.07 -9.18 13.06
CA LEU A 173 -11.90 -8.12 13.66
C LEU A 173 -13.04 -8.67 14.54
N GLY A 174 -13.25 -9.99 14.57
CA GLY A 174 -14.35 -10.61 15.29
C GLY A 174 -15.73 -10.33 14.68
N VAL A 175 -15.78 -9.98 13.39
CA VAL A 175 -17.01 -9.81 12.63
C VAL A 175 -17.39 -11.17 12.07
N SER A 176 -18.31 -11.89 12.74
CA SER A 176 -18.87 -13.12 12.22
C SER A 176 -19.74 -12.78 11.00
N HIS A 177 -19.46 -13.40 9.85
CA HIS A 177 -20.41 -13.47 8.75
C HIS A 177 -21.50 -14.50 9.13
N ASP A 178 -22.36 -14.14 10.09
CA ASP A 178 -23.67 -14.78 10.25
C ASP A 178 -24.69 -13.77 9.72
N GLU A 179 -24.96 -13.87 8.41
CA GLU A 179 -26.26 -13.53 7.79
C GLU A 179 -26.10 -13.58 6.26
N ALA A 180 -26.43 -14.73 5.67
CA ALA A 180 -27.32 -14.86 4.52
C ALA A 180 -27.34 -16.32 4.06
#